data_eb56238fdd202925b619eb501875c419
#
_entry.id   eb56238fdd202925b619eb501875c419
#
_cell.length_a   1.000
_cell.length_b   1.000
_cell.length_c   1.000
_cell.angle_alpha   90.00
_cell.angle_beta   90.00
_cell.angle_gamma   90.00
#
_symmetry.space_group_name_H-M   'P 1'
#
loop_
_entity.id
_entity.type
_entity.pdbx_description
1 polymer ?
#
loop_
_entity_poly.entity_id
_entity_poly.type
_entity_poly.pdbx_seq_one_letter_code
_entity_poly.pdbx_strand_id
1 'polypeptide(L)'
;MYKRQHHYCAALADRGYVVFNINYRLVPDVTVNQQLQDVARALRWIRDHGSQYPCDMQNIMLTGDSAGGQLAAYSAVLMQSAQLRKTFDTVNPQMELTALLLTSPVAFMRDGGLFSLYTKPMWGTDYKDKATYPYMDFDQIIDYAQALPPTYLITSSGDTLANKQTHRLYEVLQAHGVQAEIKDYAKAEYNQSLPHVFSVLQPFEPAGTAAIDKALAFYQQAMTAKVAQ
;
A
#
# COMPACT_ATOMS: atom_id res chain seq x y z
N MET A 1 2.38 17.65 -4.52
CA MET A 1 2.07 16.30 -4.02
C MET A 1 2.03 16.24 -2.49
N TYR A 2 3.01 16.76 -1.77
CA TYR A 2 3.09 16.71 -0.29
C TYR A 2 1.87 17.22 0.50
N LYS A 3 1.18 18.28 0.05
CA LYS A 3 0.04 18.85 0.81
C LYS A 3 -1.18 17.92 0.93
N ARG A 4 -1.39 17.00 -0.02
CA ARG A 4 -2.58 16.14 -0.05
C ARG A 4 -2.48 14.96 0.91
N GLN A 5 -1.28 14.39 1.06
CA GLN A 5 -1.01 13.34 2.06
C GLN A 5 -1.26 13.83 3.49
N HIS A 6 -0.94 15.11 3.78
CA HIS A 6 -1.22 15.67 5.09
C HIS A 6 -2.71 15.69 5.43
N HIS A 7 -3.59 15.96 4.45
CA HIS A 7 -5.05 15.92 4.68
C HIS A 7 -5.55 14.51 4.99
N TYR A 8 -5.05 13.51 4.28
CA TYR A 8 -5.38 12.11 4.56
C TYR A 8 -4.87 11.69 5.95
N CYS A 9 -3.63 12.02 6.28
CA CYS A 9 -3.06 11.75 7.60
C CYS A 9 -3.84 12.47 8.71
N ALA A 10 -4.27 13.71 8.49
CA ALA A 10 -5.11 14.46 9.42
C ALA A 10 -6.48 13.78 9.62
N ALA A 11 -7.09 13.27 8.54
CA ALA A 11 -8.35 12.53 8.64
C ALA A 11 -8.22 11.22 9.44
N LEU A 12 -7.09 10.54 9.39
CA LEU A 12 -6.79 9.38 10.22
C LEU A 12 -6.54 9.79 11.68
N ALA A 13 -5.78 10.87 11.89
CA ALA A 13 -5.47 11.38 13.23
C ALA A 13 -6.73 11.87 13.96
N ASP A 14 -7.66 12.51 13.27
CA ASP A 14 -8.96 12.93 13.79
C ASP A 14 -9.83 11.77 14.29
N ARG A 15 -9.54 10.56 13.80
CA ARG A 15 -10.16 9.30 14.23
C ARG A 15 -9.38 8.55 15.31
N GLY A 16 -8.41 9.22 15.93
CA GLY A 16 -7.65 8.71 17.09
C GLY A 16 -6.43 7.85 16.75
N TYR A 17 -5.95 7.88 15.50
CA TYR A 17 -4.75 7.13 15.12
C TYR A 17 -3.49 8.01 15.19
N VAL A 18 -2.39 7.45 15.68
CA VAL A 18 -1.06 8.04 15.51
C VAL A 18 -0.56 7.72 14.11
N VAL A 19 -0.23 8.72 13.33
CA VAL A 19 0.12 8.58 11.91
C VAL A 19 1.58 8.97 11.67
N PHE A 20 2.36 8.02 11.19
CA PHE A 20 3.71 8.25 10.69
C PHE A 20 3.65 8.46 9.17
N ASN A 21 3.67 9.72 8.75
CA ASN A 21 3.71 10.06 7.33
C ASN A 21 5.14 10.01 6.82
N ILE A 22 5.51 8.89 6.21
CA ILE A 22 6.87 8.65 5.71
C ILE A 22 7.07 9.25 4.32
N ASN A 23 8.26 9.76 4.07
CA ASN A 23 8.72 10.17 2.75
C ASN A 23 9.67 9.13 2.18
N TYR A 24 9.52 8.84 0.90
CA TYR A 24 10.50 8.11 0.09
C TYR A 24 10.96 9.00 -1.07
N ARG A 25 12.17 8.79 -1.54
CA ARG A 25 12.71 9.54 -2.69
C ARG A 25 11.91 9.23 -3.95
N LEU A 26 11.83 10.18 -4.86
CA LEU A 26 10.96 10.08 -6.04
C LEU A 26 11.73 9.61 -7.28
N VAL A 27 11.02 8.92 -8.16
CA VAL A 27 11.49 8.68 -9.53
C VAL A 27 11.48 10.01 -10.31
N PRO A 28 12.39 10.25 -11.26
CA PRO A 28 13.43 9.35 -11.76
C PRO A 28 14.77 9.40 -10.99
N ASP A 29 14.88 10.21 -9.92
CA ASP A 29 16.13 10.36 -9.15
C ASP A 29 16.57 9.03 -8.51
N VAL A 30 15.58 8.19 -8.17
CA VAL A 30 15.77 6.84 -7.64
C VAL A 30 14.82 5.86 -8.32
N THR A 31 15.10 4.57 -8.20
CA THR A 31 14.22 3.49 -8.69
C THR A 31 13.27 3.00 -7.58
N VAL A 32 12.23 2.23 -7.96
CA VAL A 32 11.33 1.55 -7.02
C VAL A 32 12.09 0.72 -5.99
N ASN A 33 13.19 0.06 -6.40
CA ASN A 33 14.04 -0.68 -5.48
C ASN A 33 14.57 0.21 -4.34
N GLN A 34 15.06 1.40 -4.68
CA GLN A 34 15.55 2.36 -3.69
C GLN A 34 14.43 2.99 -2.87
N GLN A 35 13.23 3.14 -3.44
CA GLN A 35 12.04 3.54 -2.69
C GLN A 35 11.63 2.48 -1.65
N LEU A 36 11.69 1.19 -1.99
CA LEU A 36 11.47 0.08 -1.05
C LEU A 36 12.50 0.07 0.08
N GLN A 37 13.76 0.40 -0.24
CA GLN A 37 14.82 0.58 0.80
C GLN A 37 14.47 1.75 1.74
N ASP A 38 13.97 2.86 1.21
CA ASP A 38 13.58 4.03 2.02
C ASP A 38 12.40 3.66 2.94
N VAL A 39 11.38 2.96 2.43
CA VAL A 39 10.25 2.48 3.24
C VAL A 39 10.71 1.52 4.33
N ALA A 40 11.57 0.54 3.99
CA ALA A 40 12.07 -0.43 4.96
C ALA A 40 12.87 0.24 6.09
N ARG A 41 13.69 1.27 5.78
CA ARG A 41 14.42 2.07 6.77
C ARG A 41 13.47 2.89 7.64
N ALA A 42 12.44 3.50 7.06
CA ALA A 42 11.43 4.25 7.80
C ALA A 42 10.65 3.35 8.77
N LEU A 43 10.22 2.17 8.32
CA LEU A 43 9.55 1.19 9.17
C LEU A 43 10.47 0.71 10.32
N ARG A 44 11.76 0.48 10.05
CA ARG A 44 12.73 0.15 11.10
C ARG A 44 12.86 1.29 12.11
N TRP A 45 12.92 2.52 11.65
CA TRP A 45 12.97 3.69 12.55
C TRP A 45 11.72 3.77 13.43
N ILE A 46 10.53 3.54 12.83
CA ILE A 46 9.24 3.51 13.57
C ILE A 46 9.26 2.40 14.64
N ARG A 47 9.76 1.21 14.31
CA ARG A 47 9.92 0.14 15.30
C ARG A 47 10.79 0.58 16.49
N ASP A 48 11.91 1.24 16.20
CA ASP A 48 12.89 1.60 17.23
C ASP A 48 12.44 2.80 18.08
N HIS A 49 11.57 3.67 17.55
CA HIS A 49 11.21 4.95 18.19
C HIS A 49 9.70 5.12 18.41
N GLY A 50 8.85 4.24 17.87
CA GLY A 50 7.39 4.37 17.93
C GLY A 50 6.86 4.44 19.35
N SER A 51 7.47 3.70 20.29
CA SER A 51 7.10 3.72 21.71
C SER A 51 7.29 5.08 22.41
N GLN A 52 7.96 6.03 21.78
CA GLN A 52 8.08 7.42 22.27
C GLN A 52 6.81 8.23 21.99
N TYR A 53 5.88 7.71 21.20
CA TYR A 53 4.61 8.32 20.86
C TYR A 53 3.46 7.54 21.52
N PRO A 54 2.31 8.15 21.76
CA PRO A 54 1.16 7.49 22.38
C PRO A 54 0.44 6.57 21.38
N CYS A 55 1.14 5.54 20.88
CA CYS A 55 0.62 4.59 19.89
C CYS A 55 0.82 3.14 20.35
N ASP A 56 -0.05 2.27 19.85
CA ASP A 56 0.05 0.82 20.04
C ASP A 56 0.95 0.21 18.95
N MET A 57 2.17 -0.15 19.34
CA MET A 57 3.15 -0.76 18.43
C MET A 57 2.86 -2.24 18.11
N GLN A 58 1.85 -2.85 18.73
CA GLN A 58 1.42 -4.22 18.40
C GLN A 58 0.34 -4.24 17.33
N ASN A 59 -0.36 -3.12 17.14
CA ASN A 59 -1.43 -2.96 16.17
C ASN A 59 -1.07 -1.91 15.14
N ILE A 60 -0.43 -2.34 14.05
CA ILE A 60 0.09 -1.47 13.01
C ILE A 60 -0.61 -1.75 11.69
N MET A 61 -1.20 -0.72 11.10
CA MET A 61 -1.64 -0.76 9.72
C MET A 61 -0.64 -0.03 8.81
N LEU A 62 -0.37 -0.61 7.66
CA LEU A 62 0.39 0.07 6.61
C LEU A 62 -0.59 0.50 5.52
N THR A 63 -0.58 1.79 5.19
CA THR A 63 -1.46 2.36 4.17
C THR A 63 -0.66 3.04 3.07
N GLY A 64 -1.21 3.02 1.86
CA GLY A 64 -0.60 3.67 0.71
C GLY A 64 -1.56 3.81 -0.45
N ASP A 65 -1.32 4.82 -1.28
CA ASP A 65 -2.12 5.10 -2.47
C ASP A 65 -1.26 5.02 -3.74
N SER A 66 -1.82 4.52 -4.84
CA SER A 66 -1.15 4.45 -6.15
C SER A 66 0.22 3.75 -6.05
N ALA A 67 1.30 4.46 -6.36
CA ALA A 67 2.68 3.97 -6.17
C ALA A 67 3.00 3.68 -4.69
N GLY A 68 2.46 4.46 -3.75
CA GLY A 68 2.58 4.18 -2.32
C GLY A 68 1.87 2.89 -1.92
N GLY A 69 0.75 2.57 -2.56
CA GLY A 69 0.05 1.29 -2.43
C GLY A 69 0.90 0.11 -2.93
N GLN A 70 1.62 0.28 -4.05
CA GLN A 70 2.61 -0.68 -4.52
C GLN A 70 3.71 -0.90 -3.46
N LEU A 71 4.31 0.19 -2.99
CA LEU A 71 5.39 0.09 -2.00
C LEU A 71 4.93 -0.56 -0.70
N ALA A 72 3.71 -0.29 -0.24
CA ALA A 72 3.13 -0.92 0.95
C ALA A 72 2.92 -2.44 0.75
N ALA A 73 2.30 -2.85 -0.36
CA ALA A 73 2.09 -4.26 -0.68
C ALA A 73 3.40 -5.04 -0.82
N TYR A 74 4.38 -4.47 -1.55
CA TYR A 74 5.71 -5.07 -1.68
C TYR A 74 6.45 -5.17 -0.35
N SER A 75 6.37 -4.12 0.48
CA SER A 75 7.01 -4.12 1.80
C SER A 75 6.47 -5.24 2.68
N ALA A 76 5.17 -5.51 2.66
CA ALA A 76 4.58 -6.60 3.42
C ALA A 76 5.15 -7.98 3.02
N VAL A 77 5.36 -8.23 1.73
CA VAL A 77 6.02 -9.46 1.23
C VAL A 77 7.51 -9.49 1.61
N LEU A 78 8.23 -8.38 1.39
CA LEU A 78 9.65 -8.27 1.69
C LEU A 78 9.95 -8.49 3.19
N MET A 79 9.06 -8.05 4.07
CA MET A 79 9.20 -8.29 5.51
C MET A 79 9.23 -9.77 5.85
N GLN A 80 8.59 -10.64 5.07
CA GLN A 80 8.50 -12.07 5.32
C GLN A 80 9.56 -12.89 4.56
N SER A 81 10.13 -12.37 3.47
CA SER A 81 11.06 -13.12 2.62
C SER A 81 12.51 -12.61 2.72
N ALA A 82 13.38 -13.40 3.34
CA ALA A 82 14.82 -13.10 3.38
C ALA A 82 15.44 -13.12 1.96
N GLN A 83 14.96 -14.00 1.09
CA GLN A 83 15.41 -14.08 -0.30
C GLN A 83 15.09 -12.80 -1.06
N LEU A 84 13.85 -12.32 -1.00
CA LEU A 84 13.47 -11.09 -1.68
C LEU A 84 14.16 -9.87 -1.07
N ARG A 85 14.32 -9.79 0.26
CA ARG A 85 15.10 -8.71 0.87
C ARG A 85 16.53 -8.66 0.32
N LYS A 86 17.18 -9.81 0.13
CA LYS A 86 18.50 -9.88 -0.50
C LYS A 86 18.46 -9.39 -1.95
N THR A 87 17.46 -9.80 -2.73
CA THR A 87 17.29 -9.40 -4.14
C THR A 87 17.04 -7.90 -4.28
N PHE A 88 16.23 -7.32 -3.40
CA PHE A 88 15.89 -5.90 -3.39
C PHE A 88 16.84 -5.05 -2.53
N ASP A 89 17.85 -5.65 -1.92
CA ASP A 89 18.82 -4.99 -1.03
C ASP A 89 18.11 -4.16 0.06
N THR A 90 17.09 -4.73 0.69
CA THR A 90 16.30 -4.09 1.73
C THR A 90 16.62 -4.66 3.10
N VAL A 91 16.53 -3.82 4.13
CA VAL A 91 16.63 -4.26 5.52
C VAL A 91 15.33 -4.92 5.97
N ASN A 92 15.40 -5.83 6.95
CA ASN A 92 14.19 -6.31 7.63
C ASN A 92 13.76 -5.27 8.68
N PRO A 93 12.57 -4.69 8.60
CA PRO A 93 12.05 -3.82 9.66
C PRO A 93 11.82 -4.54 10.98
N GLN A 94 11.59 -5.87 10.95
CA GLN A 94 11.25 -6.69 12.13
C GLN A 94 10.00 -6.16 12.84
N MET A 95 8.96 -5.89 12.08
CA MET A 95 7.64 -5.46 12.53
C MET A 95 6.59 -6.44 12.01
N GLU A 96 5.48 -6.51 12.71
CA GLU A 96 4.28 -7.20 12.25
C GLU A 96 3.22 -6.18 11.86
N LEU A 97 2.55 -6.46 10.75
CA LEU A 97 1.43 -5.65 10.30
C LEU A 97 0.12 -6.34 10.66
N THR A 98 -0.80 -5.60 11.24
CA THR A 98 -2.16 -6.07 11.54
C THR A 98 -3.05 -6.00 10.30
N ALA A 99 -2.86 -5.00 9.45
CA ALA A 99 -3.57 -4.88 8.17
C ALA A 99 -2.83 -4.04 7.14
N LEU A 100 -3.21 -4.22 5.86
CA LEU A 100 -2.90 -3.30 4.76
C LEU A 100 -4.18 -2.57 4.34
N LEU A 101 -4.09 -1.24 4.17
CA LEU A 101 -5.18 -0.42 3.61
C LEU A 101 -4.66 0.27 2.34
N LEU A 102 -5.08 -0.21 1.18
CA LEU A 102 -4.50 0.20 -0.11
C LEU A 102 -5.54 0.93 -0.97
N THR A 103 -5.23 2.15 -1.36
CA THR A 103 -6.10 2.96 -2.25
C THR A 103 -5.55 2.96 -3.66
N SER A 104 -6.31 2.41 -4.60
CA SER A 104 -5.96 2.41 -6.03
C SER A 104 -4.50 1.99 -6.29
N PRO A 105 -4.00 0.88 -5.71
CA PRO A 105 -2.60 0.50 -5.81
C PRO A 105 -2.22 0.15 -7.25
N VAL A 106 -0.98 0.51 -7.64
CA VAL A 106 -0.38 0.12 -8.91
C VAL A 106 0.53 -1.09 -8.68
N ALA A 107 0.03 -2.29 -8.87
CA ALA A 107 0.73 -3.52 -8.48
C ALA A 107 1.29 -4.34 -9.67
N PHE A 108 0.94 -3.98 -10.92
CA PHE A 108 1.31 -4.73 -12.12
C PHE A 108 1.89 -3.80 -13.18
N MET A 109 3.21 -3.84 -13.34
CA MET A 109 3.95 -2.94 -14.22
C MET A 109 4.08 -3.46 -15.66
N ARG A 110 3.85 -4.77 -15.86
CA ARG A 110 3.94 -5.42 -17.17
C ARG A 110 2.64 -5.45 -17.94
N ASP A 111 1.54 -4.95 -17.37
CA ASP A 111 0.22 -4.93 -18.02
C ASP A 111 0.17 -4.07 -19.29
N GLY A 112 1.25 -3.36 -19.61
CA GLY A 112 1.32 -2.50 -20.79
C GLY A 112 0.57 -1.17 -20.61
N GLY A 113 0.09 -0.60 -21.74
CA GLY A 113 -0.65 0.67 -21.72
C GLY A 113 0.16 1.83 -21.12
N LEU A 114 -0.50 2.67 -20.33
CA LEU A 114 0.12 3.84 -19.72
C LEU A 114 1.29 3.48 -18.79
N PHE A 115 1.23 2.32 -18.11
CA PHE A 115 2.29 1.90 -17.17
C PHE A 115 3.60 1.58 -17.87
N SER A 116 3.59 1.16 -19.15
CA SER A 116 4.80 0.91 -19.91
C SER A 116 5.69 2.15 -20.04
N LEU A 117 5.09 3.34 -20.03
CA LEU A 117 5.82 4.62 -20.08
C LEU A 117 6.60 4.88 -18.79
N TYR A 118 6.14 4.35 -17.67
CA TYR A 118 6.76 4.54 -16.36
C TYR A 118 7.74 3.44 -15.99
N THR A 119 7.76 2.32 -16.71
CA THR A 119 8.62 1.17 -16.38
C THR A 119 10.09 1.56 -16.28
N LYS A 120 10.64 2.23 -17.30
CA LYS A 120 12.04 2.67 -17.29
C LYS A 120 12.34 3.72 -16.23
N PRO A 121 11.55 4.79 -16.06
CA PRO A 121 11.75 5.73 -14.96
C PRO A 121 11.70 5.08 -13.59
N MET A 122 10.80 4.12 -13.36
CA MET A 122 10.59 3.49 -12.06
C MET A 122 11.61 2.39 -11.73
N TRP A 123 12.00 1.58 -12.72
CA TRP A 123 12.84 0.40 -12.51
C TRP A 123 14.29 0.57 -13.04
N GLY A 124 14.56 1.65 -13.75
CA GLY A 124 15.84 1.95 -14.41
C GLY A 124 15.87 1.53 -15.88
N THR A 125 16.76 2.12 -16.67
CA THR A 125 16.88 1.84 -18.10
C THR A 125 17.34 0.41 -18.39
N ASP A 126 18.09 -0.17 -17.45
CA ASP A 126 18.68 -1.50 -17.43
C ASP A 126 17.82 -2.52 -16.63
N TYR A 127 16.55 -2.23 -16.38
CA TYR A 127 15.71 -3.01 -15.47
C TYR A 127 15.61 -4.49 -15.85
N LYS A 128 15.71 -4.83 -17.14
CA LYS A 128 15.64 -6.22 -17.61
C LYS A 128 16.85 -7.07 -17.20
N ASP A 129 17.98 -6.41 -16.95
CA ASP A 129 19.24 -7.07 -16.57
C ASP A 129 19.40 -7.18 -15.04
N LYS A 130 18.45 -6.62 -14.28
CA LYS A 130 18.46 -6.62 -12.82
C LYS A 130 17.84 -7.89 -12.24
N ALA A 131 18.37 -8.35 -11.11
CA ALA A 131 17.82 -9.46 -10.35
C ALA A 131 16.36 -9.22 -9.90
N THR A 132 15.92 -7.97 -9.83
CA THR A 132 14.54 -7.58 -9.49
C THR A 132 13.56 -7.68 -10.66
N TYR A 133 14.03 -7.86 -11.89
CA TYR A 133 13.18 -7.92 -13.08
C TYR A 133 12.05 -8.97 -13.02
N PRO A 134 12.29 -10.20 -12.54
CA PRO A 134 11.23 -11.20 -12.42
C PRO A 134 10.09 -10.79 -11.48
N TYR A 135 10.34 -9.85 -10.58
CA TYR A 135 9.48 -9.48 -9.46
C TYR A 135 8.81 -8.11 -9.64
N MET A 136 8.60 -7.66 -10.87
CA MET A 136 8.00 -6.36 -11.16
C MET A 136 6.48 -6.32 -11.02
N ASP A 137 5.82 -7.47 -11.01
CA ASP A 137 4.39 -7.62 -10.80
C ASP A 137 4.12 -8.34 -9.49
N PHE A 138 3.04 -8.00 -8.82
CA PHE A 138 2.75 -8.50 -7.47
C PHE A 138 2.51 -10.01 -7.45
N ASP A 139 1.91 -10.58 -8.50
CA ASP A 139 1.70 -12.03 -8.66
C ASP A 139 3.01 -12.83 -8.75
N GLN A 140 4.13 -12.17 -8.98
CA GLN A 140 5.46 -12.79 -9.03
C GLN A 140 6.17 -12.83 -7.67
N ILE A 141 5.64 -12.11 -6.68
CA ILE A 141 6.28 -12.02 -5.36
C ILE A 141 5.43 -12.58 -4.23
N ILE A 142 4.13 -12.71 -4.42
CA ILE A 142 3.20 -13.12 -3.37
C ILE A 142 3.52 -14.48 -2.80
N ASP A 143 4.00 -15.44 -3.63
CA ASP A 143 4.39 -16.77 -3.21
C ASP A 143 5.57 -16.81 -2.21
N TYR A 144 6.28 -15.71 -2.09
CA TYR A 144 7.39 -15.58 -1.14
C TYR A 144 6.95 -15.14 0.26
N ALA A 145 5.68 -14.81 0.45
CA ALA A 145 5.11 -14.49 1.75
C ALA A 145 4.40 -15.74 2.33
N GLN A 146 4.65 -16.03 3.61
CA GLN A 146 3.98 -17.15 4.30
C GLN A 146 2.55 -16.79 4.69
N ALA A 147 2.33 -15.56 5.15
CA ALA A 147 1.02 -15.04 5.53
C ALA A 147 1.00 -13.51 5.40
N LEU A 148 0.32 -12.99 4.39
CA LEU A 148 0.09 -11.54 4.30
C LEU A 148 -0.97 -11.10 5.30
N PRO A 149 -0.86 -9.89 5.86
CA PRO A 149 -1.88 -9.36 6.74
C PRO A 149 -3.21 -9.17 5.99
N PRO A 150 -4.35 -9.19 6.71
CA PRO A 150 -5.63 -8.82 6.16
C PRO A 150 -5.54 -7.51 5.36
N THR A 151 -6.12 -7.49 4.16
CA THR A 151 -5.92 -6.38 3.21
C THR A 151 -7.26 -5.79 2.77
N TYR A 152 -7.43 -4.49 2.92
CA TYR A 152 -8.58 -3.74 2.42
C TYR A 152 -8.18 -2.88 1.23
N LEU A 153 -8.93 -2.99 0.15
CA LEU A 153 -8.68 -2.31 -1.12
C LEU A 153 -9.78 -1.29 -1.40
N ILE A 154 -9.39 -0.08 -1.74
CA ILE A 154 -10.27 1.02 -2.14
C ILE A 154 -9.99 1.37 -3.59
N THR A 155 -11.03 1.44 -4.40
CA THR A 155 -10.99 1.99 -5.76
C THR A 155 -12.32 2.66 -6.10
N SER A 156 -12.45 3.17 -7.30
CA SER A 156 -13.71 3.69 -7.81
C SER A 156 -13.89 3.38 -9.29
N SER A 157 -15.13 3.30 -9.73
CA SER A 157 -15.47 3.16 -11.15
C SER A 157 -15.02 4.36 -12.01
N GLY A 158 -14.70 5.50 -11.38
CA GLY A 158 -14.11 6.68 -12.03
C GLY A 158 -12.58 6.67 -12.12
N ASP A 159 -11.93 5.71 -11.50
CA ASP A 159 -10.47 5.54 -11.57
C ASP A 159 -10.05 4.81 -12.84
N THR A 160 -9.84 5.57 -13.90
CA THR A 160 -9.40 5.02 -15.21
C THR A 160 -7.94 4.54 -15.21
N LEU A 161 -7.17 4.85 -14.16
CA LEU A 161 -5.76 4.51 -14.08
C LEU A 161 -5.54 3.15 -13.40
N ALA A 162 -6.11 2.93 -12.21
CA ALA A 162 -5.78 1.78 -11.38
C ALA A 162 -6.97 0.92 -10.95
N ASN A 163 -8.21 1.22 -11.36
CA ASN A 163 -9.37 0.40 -10.99
C ASN A 163 -9.15 -1.08 -11.34
N LYS A 164 -8.80 -1.39 -12.61
CA LYS A 164 -8.54 -2.77 -13.06
C LYS A 164 -7.38 -3.43 -12.31
N GLN A 165 -6.33 -2.69 -12.01
CA GLN A 165 -5.19 -3.22 -11.25
C GLN A 165 -5.58 -3.53 -9.81
N THR A 166 -6.43 -2.70 -9.20
CA THR A 166 -6.94 -2.93 -7.83
C THR A 166 -7.78 -4.21 -7.78
N HIS A 167 -8.67 -4.42 -8.75
CA HIS A 167 -9.45 -5.65 -8.85
C HIS A 167 -8.56 -6.88 -9.08
N ARG A 168 -7.58 -6.80 -9.99
CA ARG A 168 -6.62 -7.89 -10.20
C ARG A 168 -5.82 -8.20 -8.92
N LEU A 169 -5.39 -7.17 -8.18
CA LEU A 169 -4.70 -7.39 -6.92
C LEU A 169 -5.60 -8.11 -5.90
N TYR A 170 -6.87 -7.75 -5.83
CA TYR A 170 -7.84 -8.45 -4.98
C TYR A 170 -7.96 -9.93 -5.35
N GLU A 171 -8.08 -10.25 -6.64
CA GLU A 171 -8.15 -11.62 -7.13
C GLU A 171 -6.89 -12.42 -6.79
N VAL A 172 -5.71 -11.81 -6.96
CA VAL A 172 -4.42 -12.44 -6.61
C VAL A 172 -4.33 -12.71 -5.11
N LEU A 173 -4.73 -11.76 -4.26
CA LEU A 173 -4.74 -11.94 -2.80
C LEU A 173 -5.68 -13.08 -2.40
N GLN A 174 -6.89 -13.13 -2.93
CA GLN A 174 -7.85 -14.20 -2.64
C GLN A 174 -7.36 -15.57 -3.10
N ALA A 175 -6.77 -15.66 -4.29
CA ALA A 175 -6.23 -16.91 -4.83
C ALA A 175 -5.10 -17.49 -3.94
N HIS A 176 -4.41 -16.64 -3.17
CA HIS A 176 -3.36 -17.04 -2.23
C HIS A 176 -3.86 -17.13 -0.78
N GLY A 177 -5.18 -17.16 -0.57
CA GLY A 177 -5.78 -17.36 0.77
C GLY A 177 -5.65 -16.16 1.70
N VAL A 178 -5.28 -14.99 1.20
CA VAL A 178 -5.21 -13.77 2.01
C VAL A 178 -6.63 -13.28 2.29
N GLN A 179 -6.93 -12.96 3.55
CA GLN A 179 -8.17 -12.29 3.89
C GLN A 179 -8.17 -10.89 3.25
N ALA A 180 -8.95 -10.71 2.21
CA ALA A 180 -9.02 -9.45 1.48
C ALA A 180 -10.45 -9.02 1.23
N GLU A 181 -10.69 -7.70 1.33
CA GLU A 181 -11.92 -7.04 0.94
C GLU A 181 -11.62 -5.91 -0.04
N ILE A 182 -12.56 -5.66 -0.94
CA ILE A 182 -12.49 -4.54 -1.88
C ILE A 182 -13.80 -3.76 -1.87
N LYS A 183 -13.71 -2.44 -1.86
CA LYS A 183 -14.85 -1.57 -2.16
C LYS A 183 -14.53 -0.72 -3.39
N ASP A 184 -15.27 -0.95 -4.45
CA ASP A 184 -15.33 -0.10 -5.64
C ASP A 184 -16.47 0.91 -5.46
N TYR A 185 -16.12 2.19 -5.41
CA TYR A 185 -17.06 3.29 -5.17
C TYR A 185 -17.61 3.82 -6.49
N ALA A 186 -18.93 3.83 -6.63
CA ALA A 186 -19.59 4.35 -7.81
C ALA A 186 -19.96 5.82 -7.66
N LYS A 187 -19.75 6.61 -8.73
CA LYS A 187 -20.17 8.02 -8.78
C LYS A 187 -21.64 8.22 -8.39
N ALA A 188 -22.52 7.30 -8.82
CA ALA A 188 -23.93 7.38 -8.56
C ALA A 188 -24.29 7.28 -7.06
N GLU A 189 -23.42 6.66 -6.24
CA GLU A 189 -23.65 6.52 -4.80
C GLU A 189 -23.50 7.86 -4.05
N TYR A 190 -22.69 8.78 -4.58
CA TYR A 190 -22.27 10.00 -3.86
C TYR A 190 -22.55 11.30 -4.62
N ASN A 191 -23.06 11.24 -5.85
CA ASN A 191 -23.18 12.41 -6.74
C ASN A 191 -21.89 13.27 -6.79
N GLN A 192 -20.73 12.62 -6.75
CA GLN A 192 -19.41 13.21 -6.61
C GLN A 192 -18.46 12.59 -7.63
N SER A 193 -17.51 13.38 -8.13
CA SER A 193 -16.39 12.82 -8.93
C SER A 193 -15.46 12.02 -8.04
N LEU A 194 -15.19 10.78 -8.44
CA LEU A 194 -14.32 9.86 -7.71
C LEU A 194 -13.12 9.49 -8.59
N PRO A 195 -12.15 10.41 -8.75
CA PRO A 195 -10.96 10.16 -9.57
C PRO A 195 -10.02 9.14 -8.90
N HIS A 196 -8.93 8.81 -9.58
CA HIS A 196 -7.81 8.04 -9.02
C HIS A 196 -7.43 8.55 -7.63
N VAL A 197 -7.33 7.64 -6.66
CA VAL A 197 -7.03 7.89 -5.23
C VAL A 197 -7.96 8.92 -4.55
N PHE A 198 -9.24 8.94 -4.91
CA PHE A 198 -10.21 9.94 -4.44
C PHE A 198 -10.26 10.07 -2.91
N SER A 199 -10.15 8.97 -2.16
CA SER A 199 -10.23 8.98 -0.70
C SER A 199 -9.03 9.69 -0.05
N VAL A 200 -7.89 9.75 -0.74
CA VAL A 200 -6.70 10.48 -0.29
C VAL A 200 -6.75 11.96 -0.75
N LEU A 201 -7.28 12.20 -1.94
CA LEU A 201 -7.40 13.56 -2.48
C LEU A 201 -8.51 14.37 -1.82
N GLN A 202 -9.57 13.71 -1.40
CA GLN A 202 -10.83 14.29 -0.91
C GLN A 202 -11.27 13.60 0.40
N PRO A 203 -10.40 13.51 1.44
CA PRO A 203 -10.65 12.69 2.63
C PRO A 203 -11.80 13.19 3.50
N PHE A 204 -12.18 14.47 3.34
CA PHE A 204 -13.27 15.12 4.09
C PHE A 204 -14.58 15.24 3.30
N GLU A 205 -14.57 14.85 2.03
CA GLU A 205 -15.79 14.75 1.22
C GLU A 205 -16.56 13.45 1.55
N PRO A 206 -17.87 13.37 1.31
CA PRO A 206 -18.70 12.25 1.75
C PRO A 206 -18.15 10.88 1.33
N ALA A 207 -17.72 10.71 0.08
CA ALA A 207 -17.16 9.45 -0.40
C ALA A 207 -15.80 9.14 0.23
N GLY A 208 -14.93 10.14 0.40
CA GLY A 208 -13.63 10.01 1.03
C GLY A 208 -13.75 9.61 2.49
N THR A 209 -14.64 10.29 3.23
CA THR A 209 -14.97 9.97 4.63
C THR A 209 -15.49 8.54 4.74
N ALA A 210 -16.48 8.15 3.93
CA ALA A 210 -17.03 6.80 3.95
C ALA A 210 -15.99 5.72 3.62
N ALA A 211 -15.06 6.02 2.69
CA ALA A 211 -13.99 5.09 2.33
C ALA A 211 -13.00 4.88 3.49
N ILE A 212 -12.60 5.96 4.15
CA ILE A 212 -11.71 5.90 5.32
C ILE A 212 -12.39 5.16 6.46
N ASP A 213 -13.65 5.47 6.78
CA ASP A 213 -14.38 4.84 7.89
C ASP A 213 -14.54 3.32 7.68
N LYS A 214 -14.85 2.88 6.46
CA LYS A 214 -14.92 1.44 6.14
C LYS A 214 -13.56 0.75 6.26
N ALA A 215 -12.50 1.37 5.75
CA ALA A 215 -11.15 0.82 5.86
C ALA A 215 -10.71 0.69 7.33
N LEU A 216 -11.02 1.68 8.16
CA LEU A 216 -10.71 1.64 9.59
C LEU A 216 -11.57 0.61 10.34
N ALA A 217 -12.84 0.43 9.96
CA ALA A 217 -13.69 -0.63 10.51
C ALA A 217 -13.12 -2.03 10.20
N PHE A 218 -12.63 -2.25 8.97
CA PHE A 218 -11.91 -3.48 8.61
C PHE A 218 -10.66 -3.68 9.46
N TYR A 219 -9.85 -2.63 9.65
CA TYR A 219 -8.67 -2.69 10.50
C TYR A 219 -9.02 -3.04 11.96
N GLN A 220 -10.08 -2.47 12.52
CA GLN A 220 -10.55 -2.79 13.88
C GLN A 220 -10.98 -4.25 14.01
N GLN A 221 -11.62 -4.82 12.98
CA GLN A 221 -11.95 -6.25 12.95
C GLN A 221 -10.68 -7.11 12.92
N ALA A 222 -9.67 -6.73 12.11
CA ALA A 222 -8.39 -7.43 12.07
C ALA A 222 -7.65 -7.40 13.43
N MET A 223 -7.68 -6.27 14.14
CA MET A 223 -7.12 -6.17 15.50
C MET A 223 -7.83 -7.13 16.46
N THR A 224 -9.16 -7.18 16.42
CA THR A 224 -9.96 -8.07 17.30
C THR A 224 -9.65 -9.53 17.00
N ALA A 225 -9.54 -9.92 15.74
CA ALA A 225 -9.20 -11.28 15.33
C ALA A 225 -7.78 -11.70 15.77
N LYS A 226 -6.82 -10.76 15.74
CA LYS A 226 -5.45 -10.99 16.20
C LYS A 226 -5.36 -11.28 17.71
N VAL A 227 -6.19 -10.65 18.51
CA VAL A 227 -6.23 -10.86 19.98
C VAL A 227 -6.86 -12.21 20.33
N ALA A 228 -7.72 -12.77 19.47
CA ALA A 228 -8.41 -14.03 19.70
C ALA A 228 -7.58 -15.27 19.33
N GLN A 229 -6.41 -15.11 18.72
CA GLN A 229 -5.45 -16.17 18.37
C GLN A 229 -4.39 -16.34 19.46
#